data_22b8fd62f5ebf5394e1e6449f62994dd
#
_entry.id   22b8fd62f5ebf5394e1e6449f62994dd
#
_cell.length_a   1.000
_cell.length_b   1.000
_cell.length_c   1.000
_cell.angle_alpha   90.00
_cell.angle_beta   90.00
_cell.angle_gamma   90.00
#
_symmetry.space_group_name_H-M   'P 1'
#
loop_
_entity.id
_entity.type
_entity.pdbx_description
1 polymer ?
#
loop_
_entity_poly.entity_id
_entity_poly.type
_entity_poly.pdbx_seq_one_letter_code
_entity_poly.pdbx_strand_id
1 'polypeptide(L)'
;MALHSPRETVHILRQTWTTRDDVRANRDVVFVYGDNVAREGHRGLARQMRGEPNAHPISISWAPFSPFTHATAENAKVQIKQDLEALQMRGAELIVWPLGGLIPEFQTLPEEIHQFLRSEAKRRFRLADPI
;
A
#
# COMPACT_ATOMS: atom_id res chain seq x y z
N MET A 1 0.98 19.06 -25.68
CA MET A 1 0.89 17.72 -25.61
C MET A 1 1.56 17.14 -24.42
N ALA A 2 0.94 16.29 -23.82
CA ALA A 2 1.53 15.62 -22.70
C ALA A 2 2.52 14.64 -23.21
N LEU A 3 3.69 14.85 -22.86
CA LEU A 3 4.70 14.16 -23.47
C LEU A 3 5.29 13.09 -22.64
N HIS A 4 4.93 13.03 -21.41
CA HIS A 4 5.44 11.99 -20.53
C HIS A 4 4.31 11.45 -19.67
N SER A 5 4.48 10.22 -19.26
CA SER A 5 3.56 9.57 -18.33
C SER A 5 3.66 10.20 -16.95
N PRO A 6 2.55 10.43 -16.25
CA PRO A 6 2.60 10.87 -14.86
C PRO A 6 3.49 10.00 -13.99
N ARG A 7 3.58 8.71 -14.30
CA ARG A 7 4.43 7.78 -13.53
C ARG A 7 5.91 8.08 -13.58
N GLU A 8 6.35 8.75 -14.64
CA GLU A 8 7.75 9.10 -14.78
C GLU A 8 8.18 10.16 -13.77
N THR A 9 7.21 10.87 -13.21
CA THR A 9 7.47 11.94 -12.27
C THR A 9 7.02 11.62 -10.84
N VAL A 10 6.60 10.38 -10.59
CA VAL A 10 6.16 10.03 -9.23
C VAL A 10 7.36 9.97 -8.28
N HIS A 11 7.22 10.60 -7.14
CA HIS A 11 8.21 10.57 -6.08
C HIS A 11 7.68 9.79 -4.89
N ILE A 12 8.55 8.98 -4.30
CA ILE A 12 8.21 8.19 -3.12
C ILE A 12 8.94 8.77 -1.92
N LEU A 13 8.18 9.19 -0.92
CA LEU A 13 8.71 9.61 0.36
C LEU A 13 8.46 8.51 1.37
N ARG A 14 9.48 8.15 2.14
CA ARG A 14 9.34 7.15 3.19
C ARG A 14 9.08 7.86 4.52
N GLN A 15 8.10 7.36 5.28
CA GLN A 15 7.72 7.96 6.56
C GLN A 15 7.44 6.88 7.58
N THR A 16 8.00 7.02 8.79
CA THR A 16 7.88 6.01 9.82
C THR A 16 6.46 5.89 10.34
N TRP A 17 5.81 7.01 10.59
CA TRP A 17 4.45 7.04 11.09
C TRP A 17 3.68 8.19 10.45
N THR A 18 2.41 7.95 10.17
CA THR A 18 1.53 8.95 9.58
C THR A 18 0.28 9.06 10.44
N THR A 19 -0.14 10.28 10.75
CA THR A 19 -1.37 10.53 11.48
C THR A 19 -2.46 10.97 10.52
N ARG A 20 -3.72 10.89 10.98
CA ARG A 20 -4.85 11.40 10.19
C ARG A 20 -4.71 12.89 9.89
N ASP A 21 -4.13 13.64 10.83
CA ASP A 21 -3.88 15.07 10.62
C ASP A 21 -2.88 15.30 9.49
N ASP A 22 -1.84 14.47 9.39
CA ASP A 22 -0.89 14.54 8.28
C ASP A 22 -1.60 14.35 6.95
N VAL A 23 -2.46 13.34 6.87
CA VAL A 23 -3.20 13.00 5.65
C VAL A 23 -4.12 14.15 5.26
N ARG A 24 -4.84 14.69 6.24
CA ARG A 24 -5.77 15.81 6.02
C ARG A 24 -5.06 17.10 5.63
N ALA A 25 -3.88 17.32 6.15
CA ALA A 25 -3.11 18.51 5.85
C ALA A 25 -2.45 18.50 4.46
N ASN A 26 -2.40 17.33 3.81
CA ASN A 26 -1.68 17.14 2.55
C ASN A 26 -2.55 16.37 1.54
N ARG A 27 -3.65 16.95 1.14
CA ARG A 27 -4.66 16.28 0.29
C ARG A 27 -4.20 15.94 -1.12
N ASP A 28 -3.16 16.59 -1.61
CA ASP A 28 -2.55 16.33 -2.92
C ASP A 28 -1.49 15.22 -2.87
N VAL A 29 -1.17 14.72 -1.70
CA VAL A 29 -0.26 13.61 -1.48
C VAL A 29 -1.06 12.34 -1.22
N VAL A 30 -0.64 11.21 -1.80
CA VAL A 30 -1.26 9.92 -1.54
C VAL A 30 -0.45 9.17 -0.48
N PHE A 31 -1.12 8.80 0.60
CA PHE A 31 -0.50 8.08 1.72
C PHE A 31 -0.89 6.61 1.64
N VAL A 32 0.10 5.73 1.52
CA VAL A 32 -0.10 4.29 1.38
C VAL A 32 0.04 3.61 2.73
N TYR A 33 -0.79 2.62 2.98
CA TYR A 33 -0.73 1.83 4.21
C TYR A 33 -1.16 0.39 3.94
N GLY A 34 -0.70 -0.52 4.79
CA GLY A 34 -1.15 -1.91 4.76
C GLY A 34 -2.51 -2.04 5.44
N ASP A 35 -3.42 -2.78 4.83
CA ASP A 35 -4.75 -3.01 5.39
C ASP A 35 -5.20 -4.44 5.08
N ASN A 36 -6.32 -4.86 5.64
CA ASN A 36 -6.95 -6.09 5.24
C ASN A 36 -8.02 -5.83 4.18
N VAL A 37 -8.37 -6.85 3.41
CA VAL A 37 -9.36 -6.73 2.34
C VAL A 37 -10.70 -6.25 2.87
N ALA A 38 -11.09 -6.69 4.06
CA ALA A 38 -12.36 -6.30 4.67
C ALA A 38 -12.41 -4.84 5.12
N ARG A 39 -11.26 -4.17 5.19
CA ARG A 39 -11.14 -2.77 5.64
C ARG A 39 -11.72 -2.58 7.04
N GLU A 40 -11.36 -3.48 7.94
CA GLU A 40 -11.87 -3.48 9.31
C GLU A 40 -10.75 -3.42 10.34
N GLY A 41 -11.10 -3.16 11.59
CA GLY A 41 -10.16 -3.11 12.69
C GLY A 41 -9.70 -1.70 13.02
N HIS A 42 -8.99 -1.58 14.15
CA HIS A 42 -8.62 -0.28 14.71
C HIS A 42 -7.15 -0.22 15.15
N ARG A 43 -6.25 -0.80 14.36
CA ARG A 43 -4.82 -0.85 14.72
C ARG A 43 -3.94 -0.20 13.65
N GLY A 44 -2.79 0.26 14.11
CA GLY A 44 -1.71 0.73 13.25
C GLY A 44 -2.07 1.88 12.36
N LEU A 45 -1.41 1.96 11.23
CA LEU A 45 -1.63 3.02 10.26
C LEU A 45 -3.03 3.01 9.67
N ALA A 46 -3.65 1.81 9.56
CA ALA A 46 -5.01 1.72 9.04
C ALA A 46 -5.99 2.53 9.88
N ARG A 47 -5.84 2.51 11.21
CA ARG A 47 -6.66 3.32 12.09
C ARG A 47 -6.53 4.81 11.82
N GLN A 48 -5.32 5.24 11.50
CA GLN A 48 -5.04 6.65 11.24
C GLN A 48 -5.56 7.10 9.88
N MET A 49 -5.54 6.23 8.90
CA MET A 49 -5.73 6.65 7.51
C MET A 49 -7.01 6.19 6.86
N ARG A 50 -7.59 5.07 7.30
CA ARG A 50 -8.76 4.49 6.63
C ARG A 50 -9.90 5.49 6.53
N GLY A 51 -10.46 5.62 5.34
CA GLY A 51 -11.56 6.53 5.07
C GLY A 51 -11.15 7.89 4.54
N GLU A 52 -9.89 8.27 4.62
CA GLU A 52 -9.42 9.52 4.04
C GLU A 52 -9.27 9.36 2.52
N PRO A 53 -9.72 10.33 1.72
CA PRO A 53 -9.74 10.16 0.26
C PRO A 53 -8.36 10.04 -0.37
N ASN A 54 -7.33 10.56 0.26
CA ASN A 54 -5.95 10.47 -0.22
C ASN A 54 -5.12 9.42 0.52
N ALA A 55 -5.76 8.53 1.27
CA ALA A 55 -5.13 7.35 1.83
C ALA A 55 -5.44 6.15 0.96
N HIS A 56 -4.44 5.32 0.68
CA HIS A 56 -4.60 4.21 -0.24
C HIS A 56 -4.16 2.89 0.40
N PRO A 57 -5.07 1.95 0.59
CA PRO A 57 -4.74 0.67 1.20
C PRO A 57 -4.12 -0.31 0.21
N ILE A 58 -3.15 -1.08 0.69
CA ILE A 58 -2.66 -2.26 -0.01
C ILE A 58 -2.96 -3.45 0.89
N SER A 59 -3.68 -4.43 0.37
CA SER A 59 -4.14 -5.57 1.16
C SER A 59 -3.00 -6.50 1.54
N ILE A 60 -2.94 -6.84 2.84
CA ILE A 60 -1.92 -7.74 3.39
C ILE A 60 -2.53 -8.90 4.19
N SER A 61 -3.86 -8.95 4.31
CA SER A 61 -4.62 -10.04 4.93
C SER A 61 -6.07 -9.93 4.48
N TRP A 62 -6.89 -10.93 4.79
CA TRP A 62 -8.31 -10.91 4.43
C TRP A 62 -9.14 -10.08 5.39
N ALA A 63 -8.85 -10.20 6.67
CA ALA A 63 -9.55 -9.51 7.76
C ALA A 63 -8.60 -9.45 8.95
N PRO A 64 -8.94 -8.75 10.05
CA PRO A 64 -8.01 -8.58 11.18
C PRO A 64 -7.38 -9.85 11.73
N PHE A 65 -8.10 -10.95 11.73
CA PHE A 65 -7.57 -12.22 12.25
C PHE A 65 -7.62 -13.33 11.19
N SER A 66 -7.57 -12.93 9.91
CA SER A 66 -7.66 -13.85 8.79
C SER A 66 -6.51 -13.58 7.83
N PRO A 67 -5.34 -14.18 8.05
CA PRO A 67 -4.17 -13.92 7.22
C PRO A 67 -4.30 -14.52 5.82
N PHE A 68 -3.50 -14.02 4.90
CA PHE A 68 -3.28 -14.70 3.63
C PHE A 68 -2.53 -16.00 3.90
N THR A 69 -2.86 -17.04 3.15
CA THR A 69 -2.26 -18.36 3.30
C THR A 69 -1.81 -18.90 1.93
N HIS A 70 -1.06 -19.98 1.92
CA HIS A 70 -0.72 -20.67 0.67
C HIS A 70 -1.96 -21.09 -0.10
N ALA A 71 -2.98 -21.56 0.62
CA ALA A 71 -4.23 -22.01 -0.01
C ALA A 71 -4.97 -20.87 -0.72
N THR A 72 -4.78 -19.63 -0.26
CA THR A 72 -5.46 -18.46 -0.82
C THR A 72 -4.51 -17.57 -1.63
N ALA A 73 -3.32 -18.06 -1.94
CA ALA A 73 -2.27 -17.24 -2.55
C ALA A 73 -2.70 -16.60 -3.87
N GLU A 74 -3.35 -17.32 -4.75
CA GLU A 74 -3.75 -16.77 -6.05
C GLU A 74 -4.77 -15.65 -5.90
N ASN A 75 -5.74 -15.82 -5.02
CA ASN A 75 -6.72 -14.77 -4.75
C ASN A 75 -6.07 -13.56 -4.07
N ALA A 76 -5.13 -13.80 -3.17
CA ALA A 76 -4.38 -12.72 -2.51
C ALA A 76 -3.59 -11.90 -3.53
N LYS A 77 -2.94 -12.56 -4.48
CA LYS A 77 -2.18 -11.88 -5.55
C LYS A 77 -3.10 -11.01 -6.41
N VAL A 78 -4.28 -11.51 -6.74
CA VAL A 78 -5.26 -10.73 -7.50
C VAL A 78 -5.63 -9.46 -6.73
N GLN A 79 -5.89 -9.58 -5.45
CA GLN A 79 -6.25 -8.43 -4.61
C GLN A 79 -5.11 -7.42 -4.52
N ILE A 80 -3.89 -7.88 -4.29
CA ILE A 80 -2.71 -7.01 -4.24
C ILE A 80 -2.52 -6.27 -5.56
N LYS A 81 -2.65 -6.99 -6.67
CA LYS A 81 -2.52 -6.40 -8.00
C LYS A 81 -3.55 -5.31 -8.22
N GLN A 82 -4.80 -5.56 -7.85
CA GLN A 82 -5.86 -4.56 -7.97
C GLN A 82 -5.55 -3.31 -7.14
N ASP A 83 -5.08 -3.49 -5.92
CA ASP A 83 -4.74 -2.37 -5.05
C ASP A 83 -3.60 -1.53 -5.63
N LEU A 84 -2.57 -2.18 -6.16
CA LEU A 84 -1.44 -1.47 -6.77
C LEU A 84 -1.82 -0.79 -8.08
N GLU A 85 -2.65 -1.43 -8.89
CA GLU A 85 -3.18 -0.81 -10.11
C GLU A 85 -4.01 0.42 -9.79
N ALA A 86 -4.85 0.34 -8.79
CA ALA A 86 -5.65 1.48 -8.36
C ALA A 86 -4.78 2.63 -7.87
N LEU A 87 -3.69 2.32 -7.18
CA LEU A 87 -2.72 3.33 -6.76
C LEU A 87 -2.09 4.03 -7.96
N GLN A 88 -1.65 3.26 -8.96
CA GLN A 88 -1.10 3.83 -10.19
C GLN A 88 -2.10 4.73 -10.90
N MET A 89 -3.35 4.32 -10.93
CA MET A 89 -4.42 5.06 -11.61
C MET A 89 -4.71 6.42 -10.98
N ARG A 90 -4.31 6.62 -9.72
CA ARG A 90 -4.47 7.93 -9.09
C ARG A 90 -3.60 9.01 -9.72
N GLY A 91 -2.49 8.62 -10.36
CA GLY A 91 -1.60 9.59 -11.00
C GLY A 91 -0.93 10.56 -10.04
N ALA A 92 -0.69 10.16 -8.80
CA ALA A 92 -0.09 11.03 -7.81
C ALA A 92 1.35 11.39 -8.14
N GLU A 93 1.73 12.64 -7.89
CA GLU A 93 3.11 13.08 -8.05
C GLU A 93 3.96 12.70 -6.84
N LEU A 94 3.36 12.64 -5.67
CA LEU A 94 4.03 12.26 -4.44
C LEU A 94 3.22 11.21 -3.69
N ILE A 95 3.88 10.12 -3.38
CA ILE A 95 3.32 9.02 -2.62
C ILE A 95 4.15 8.85 -1.35
N VAL A 96 3.51 8.76 -0.22
CA VAL A 96 4.15 8.43 1.05
C VAL A 96 3.97 6.94 1.31
N TRP A 97 5.07 6.23 1.46
CA TRP A 97 5.11 4.78 1.70
C TRP A 97 5.73 4.52 3.06
N PRO A 98 5.20 3.60 3.86
CA PRO A 98 5.78 3.33 5.18
C PRO A 98 7.26 2.96 5.12
N LEU A 99 8.06 3.58 5.97
CA LEU A 99 9.52 3.37 5.98
C LEU A 99 9.87 1.90 6.24
N GLY A 100 9.16 1.26 7.16
CA GLY A 100 9.37 -0.15 7.49
C GLY A 100 8.65 -1.13 6.59
N GLY A 101 7.96 -0.65 5.55
CA GLY A 101 7.15 -1.50 4.67
C GLY A 101 5.70 -1.58 5.11
N LEU A 102 4.91 -2.31 4.32
CA LEU A 102 3.47 -2.44 4.55
C LEU A 102 3.11 -3.45 5.64
N ILE A 103 4.00 -4.40 5.89
CA ILE A 103 3.72 -5.55 6.73
C ILE A 103 4.25 -5.29 8.13
N PRO A 104 3.39 -5.27 9.17
CA PRO A 104 3.85 -5.08 10.55
C PRO A 104 4.79 -6.20 11.00
N GLU A 105 5.68 -5.90 11.94
CA GLU A 105 6.67 -6.87 12.44
C GLU A 105 6.05 -8.15 12.98
N PHE A 106 4.86 -8.06 13.57
CA PHE A 106 4.19 -9.22 14.15
C PHE A 106 3.45 -10.08 13.12
N GLN A 107 3.45 -9.68 11.86
CA GLN A 107 2.73 -10.36 10.79
C GLN A 107 3.71 -10.88 9.74
N THR A 108 3.43 -12.06 9.21
CA THR A 108 4.21 -12.62 8.09
C THR A 108 3.27 -12.96 6.95
N LEU A 109 3.79 -12.87 5.74
CA LEU A 109 3.09 -13.33 4.55
C LEU A 109 3.75 -14.63 4.08
N PRO A 110 2.98 -15.55 3.46
CA PRO A 110 3.59 -16.64 2.71
C PRO A 110 4.60 -16.08 1.71
N GLU A 111 5.73 -16.75 1.57
CA GLU A 111 6.84 -16.25 0.76
C GLU A 111 6.44 -15.89 -0.67
N GLU A 112 5.62 -16.72 -1.30
CA GLU A 112 5.18 -16.46 -2.68
C GLU A 112 4.36 -15.19 -2.80
N ILE A 113 3.55 -14.87 -1.79
CA ILE A 113 2.74 -13.64 -1.77
C ILE A 113 3.65 -12.45 -1.52
N HIS A 114 4.59 -12.57 -0.59
CA HIS A 114 5.55 -11.52 -0.29
C HIS A 114 6.40 -11.18 -1.51
N GLN A 115 6.89 -12.21 -2.21
CA GLN A 115 7.65 -12.04 -3.44
C GLN A 115 6.84 -11.33 -4.51
N PHE A 116 5.56 -11.71 -4.65
CA PHE A 116 4.68 -11.07 -5.62
C PHE A 116 4.48 -9.59 -5.31
N LEU A 117 4.18 -9.27 -4.05
CA LEU A 117 4.01 -7.89 -3.62
C LEU A 117 5.26 -7.06 -3.91
N ARG A 118 6.43 -7.57 -3.52
CA ARG A 118 7.70 -6.88 -3.73
C ARG A 118 7.98 -6.64 -5.21
N SER A 119 7.83 -7.68 -6.02
CA SER A 119 8.08 -7.58 -7.47
C SER A 119 7.17 -6.56 -8.14
N GLU A 120 5.88 -6.60 -7.80
CA GLU A 120 4.90 -5.69 -8.39
C GLU A 120 5.13 -4.24 -7.96
N ALA A 121 5.40 -4.02 -6.69
CA ALA A 121 5.64 -2.67 -6.18
C ALA A 121 6.93 -2.07 -6.74
N LYS A 122 7.99 -2.87 -6.81
CA LYS A 122 9.25 -2.41 -7.40
C LYS A 122 9.10 -2.05 -8.86
N ARG A 123 8.41 -2.90 -9.61
CA ARG A 123 8.18 -2.68 -11.03
C ARG A 123 7.34 -1.44 -11.30
N ARG A 124 6.28 -1.26 -10.52
CA ARG A 124 5.30 -0.18 -10.75
C ARG A 124 5.78 1.17 -10.23
N PHE A 125 6.50 1.19 -9.12
CA PHE A 125 6.85 2.44 -8.42
C PHE A 125 8.34 2.64 -8.21
N ARG A 126 9.17 1.73 -8.70
CA ARG A 126 10.62 1.78 -8.52
C ARG A 126 11.02 1.84 -7.04
N LEU A 127 10.27 1.15 -6.21
CA LEU A 127 10.54 1.10 -4.77
C LEU A 127 11.73 0.19 -4.48
N ALA A 128 12.47 0.56 -3.43
CA ALA A 128 13.48 -0.33 -2.84
C ALA A 128 12.88 -0.99 -1.59
N ASP A 129 13.50 -2.06 -1.12
CA ASP A 129 13.10 -2.69 0.14
C ASP A 129 13.35 -1.73 1.31
N PRO A 130 12.57 -1.86 2.39
CA PRO A 130 11.43 -2.76 2.57
C PRO A 130 10.17 -2.27 1.86
N ILE A 131 9.41 -3.20 1.31
CA ILE A 131 8.13 -2.92 0.70
C ILE A 131 7.03 -3.18 1.75
#